data_ac685187eb32bf3afea5c32f074c7bf9
#
_entry.id   ac685187eb32bf3afea5c32f074c7bf9
#
_cell.length_a   1.000
_cell.length_b   1.000
_cell.length_c   1.000
_cell.angle_alpha   90.00
_cell.angle_beta   90.00
_cell.angle_gamma   90.00
#
_symmetry.space_group_name_H-M   'P 1'
#
loop_
_entity.id
_entity.type
_entity.pdbx_description
1 polymer ?
#
loop_
_entity_poly.entity_id
_entity_poly.type
_entity_poly.pdbx_seq_one_letter_code
_entity_poly.pdbx_strand_id
1 'polypeptide(L)'
;MKRRLGAITAVLCLCGAGTALAAAGSVSSPPNAYTGNFAVAGAAGSTAKPAAVALTETLGMSSSTSGNVGAPLTDIKTTTYGVKAPNGAMFPKCTTAQISANNGNNGKWNAVCPKGSLVASGSVTAALTSPSSNLAGPGAPCQLGLHVYNGGAGKLTFFFTTSPAQCDGLTTGDAAPWQGTVSESGKNLVTNVPEPADVSYNAGNVGLFGSLETETLKFSKTTVKKGKKVYPYIESTGCTKKSRPFTVTYTATQSNTGSPTEAIGTVKGTAGC
;
A
#
# COMPACT_ATOMS: atom_id res chain seq x y z
N MET A 1 -2.34 -54.56 50.49
CA MET A 1 -2.86 -53.24 50.09
C MET A 1 -2.09 -52.74 48.89
N LYS A 2 -2.64 -52.86 47.65
CA LYS A 2 -2.02 -52.42 46.41
C LYS A 2 -2.66 -51.09 45.99
N ARG A 3 -1.90 -49.99 46.09
CA ARG A 3 -2.31 -48.66 45.59
C ARG A 3 -2.02 -48.61 44.08
N ARG A 4 -3.07 -48.46 43.29
CA ARG A 4 -2.97 -48.16 41.85
C ARG A 4 -2.81 -46.64 41.68
N LEU A 5 -1.66 -46.17 41.17
CA LEU A 5 -1.50 -44.82 40.65
C LEU A 5 -2.18 -44.75 39.26
N GLY A 6 -3.19 -43.94 39.16
CA GLY A 6 -3.79 -43.58 37.89
C GLY A 6 -2.99 -42.41 37.28
N ALA A 7 -2.38 -42.65 36.14
CA ALA A 7 -1.76 -41.59 35.34
C ALA A 7 -2.86 -40.78 34.60
N ILE A 8 -2.98 -39.51 34.95
CA ILE A 8 -3.84 -38.56 34.25
C ILE A 8 -3.01 -38.01 33.10
N THR A 9 -3.29 -38.47 31.88
CA THR A 9 -2.70 -37.92 30.68
C THR A 9 -3.48 -36.65 30.32
N ALA A 10 -2.91 -35.49 30.61
CA ALA A 10 -3.42 -34.20 30.16
C ALA A 10 -3.10 -34.04 28.66
N VAL A 11 -4.13 -34.19 27.83
CA VAL A 11 -4.06 -33.83 26.43
C VAL A 11 -4.08 -32.31 26.35
N LEU A 12 -2.93 -31.68 26.17
CA LEU A 12 -2.84 -30.29 25.74
C LEU A 12 -3.33 -30.18 24.28
N CYS A 13 -4.58 -29.76 24.09
CA CYS A 13 -5.01 -29.22 22.81
C CYS A 13 -4.27 -27.92 22.54
N LEU A 14 -3.13 -27.98 21.86
CA LEU A 14 -2.56 -26.82 21.18
C LEU A 14 -3.51 -26.42 20.04
N CYS A 15 -4.43 -25.51 20.36
CA CYS A 15 -5.10 -24.72 19.33
C CYS A 15 -4.05 -23.84 18.65
N GLY A 16 -3.29 -24.41 17.73
CA GLY A 16 -2.44 -23.66 16.82
C GLY A 16 -3.34 -22.74 16.00
N ALA A 17 -3.31 -21.44 16.32
CA ALA A 17 -3.78 -20.42 15.38
C ALA A 17 -2.90 -20.57 14.12
N GLY A 18 -3.38 -21.37 13.18
CA GLY A 18 -2.74 -21.51 11.88
C GLY A 18 -2.75 -20.15 11.22
N THR A 19 -1.60 -19.49 11.23
CA THR A 19 -1.37 -18.35 10.35
C THR A 19 -1.45 -18.88 8.93
N ALA A 20 -2.57 -18.63 8.26
CA ALA A 20 -2.68 -18.93 6.85
C ALA A 20 -1.59 -18.10 6.14
N LEU A 21 -0.59 -18.79 5.59
CA LEU A 21 0.51 -18.16 4.88
C LEU A 21 -0.07 -17.44 3.65
N ALA A 22 0.23 -16.16 3.54
CA ALA A 22 -0.04 -15.40 2.33
C ALA A 22 0.84 -15.95 1.20
N ALA A 23 0.27 -16.25 0.06
CA ALA A 23 1.03 -16.61 -1.14
C ALA A 23 1.32 -15.31 -1.91
N ALA A 24 2.58 -14.88 -1.88
CA ALA A 24 3.05 -13.78 -2.69
C ALA A 24 2.94 -14.15 -4.18
N GLY A 25 2.52 -13.19 -4.99
CA GLY A 25 2.52 -13.31 -6.45
C GLY A 25 3.72 -12.58 -7.06
N SER A 26 4.12 -13.02 -8.25
CA SER A 26 5.10 -12.32 -9.08
C SER A 26 4.76 -12.45 -10.55
N VAL A 27 5.19 -11.48 -11.36
CA VAL A 27 5.05 -11.50 -12.82
C VAL A 27 6.19 -10.70 -13.44
N SER A 28 6.73 -11.19 -14.57
CA SER A 28 7.63 -10.42 -15.43
C SER A 28 6.82 -9.86 -16.59
N SER A 29 6.85 -8.56 -16.75
CA SER A 29 6.23 -7.84 -17.87
C SER A 29 7.18 -6.71 -18.27
N PRO A 30 8.09 -6.98 -19.21
CA PRO A 30 9.10 -6.00 -19.61
C PRO A 30 8.51 -4.62 -19.90
N PRO A 31 9.18 -3.52 -19.48
CA PRO A 31 10.57 -3.50 -18.98
C PRO A 31 10.74 -3.88 -17.50
N ASN A 32 9.66 -4.23 -16.77
CA ASN A 32 9.69 -4.49 -15.33
C ASN A 32 9.37 -5.95 -14.97
N ALA A 33 9.77 -6.33 -13.75
CA ALA A 33 9.25 -7.47 -13.00
C ALA A 33 8.58 -6.96 -11.72
N TYR A 34 7.44 -7.55 -11.37
CA TYR A 34 6.59 -7.07 -10.28
C TYR A 34 6.32 -8.17 -9.26
N THR A 35 6.18 -7.77 -7.99
CA THR A 35 5.77 -8.65 -6.89
C THR A 35 4.63 -8.01 -6.10
N GLY A 36 3.82 -8.83 -5.45
CA GLY A 36 2.77 -8.36 -4.55
C GLY A 36 2.48 -9.38 -3.46
N ASN A 37 2.29 -8.89 -2.25
CA ASN A 37 1.90 -9.68 -1.10
C ASN A 37 0.92 -8.89 -0.23
N PHE A 38 -0.11 -9.57 0.28
CA PHE A 38 -1.15 -8.97 1.12
C PHE A 38 -1.35 -9.79 2.38
N ALA A 39 -1.51 -9.12 3.50
CA ALA A 39 -1.85 -9.73 4.78
C ALA A 39 -3.03 -9.00 5.42
N VAL A 40 -4.01 -9.76 5.89
CA VAL A 40 -5.18 -9.24 6.61
C VAL A 40 -5.15 -9.76 8.04
N ALA A 41 -5.00 -8.86 9.01
CA ALA A 41 -4.92 -9.22 10.43
C ALA A 41 -6.19 -8.83 11.17
N GLY A 42 -6.81 -9.81 11.82
CA GLY A 42 -8.05 -9.66 12.58
C GLY A 42 -9.02 -10.80 12.34
N ALA A 43 -10.24 -10.69 12.84
CA ALA A 43 -11.28 -11.70 12.62
C ALA A 43 -11.73 -11.71 11.16
N ALA A 44 -12.05 -12.90 10.64
CA ALA A 44 -12.53 -13.05 9.26
C ALA A 44 -13.82 -12.26 8.99
N GLY A 45 -14.69 -12.15 9.97
CA GLY A 45 -16.00 -11.52 9.81
C GLY A 45 -16.90 -12.27 8.84
N SER A 46 -17.99 -11.62 8.45
CA SER A 46 -18.92 -12.05 7.40
C SER A 46 -19.65 -10.84 6.84
N THR A 47 -20.34 -10.97 5.72
CA THR A 47 -21.16 -9.88 5.16
C THR A 47 -22.23 -9.40 6.15
N ALA A 48 -22.85 -10.30 6.92
CA ALA A 48 -23.84 -9.95 7.92
C ALA A 48 -23.23 -9.38 9.22
N LYS A 49 -21.98 -9.73 9.52
CA LYS A 49 -21.27 -9.30 10.72
C LYS A 49 -19.82 -8.97 10.37
N PRO A 50 -19.56 -7.81 9.75
CA PRO A 50 -18.20 -7.40 9.40
C PRO A 50 -17.32 -7.24 10.64
N ALA A 51 -16.02 -7.45 10.47
CA ALA A 51 -15.04 -7.31 11.55
C ALA A 51 -13.97 -6.28 11.17
N ALA A 52 -13.59 -5.41 12.11
CA ALA A 52 -12.48 -4.49 11.93
C ALA A 52 -11.17 -5.25 11.75
N VAL A 53 -10.43 -4.95 10.68
CA VAL A 53 -9.14 -5.58 10.37
C VAL A 53 -8.08 -4.55 10.03
N ALA A 54 -6.81 -4.96 10.09
CA ALA A 54 -5.71 -4.27 9.45
C ALA A 54 -5.41 -4.97 8.11
N LEU A 55 -5.04 -4.19 7.10
CA LEU A 55 -4.57 -4.68 5.81
C LEU A 55 -3.14 -4.19 5.61
N THR A 56 -2.23 -5.10 5.31
CA THR A 56 -0.86 -4.77 4.92
C THR A 56 -0.67 -5.17 3.47
N GLU A 57 -0.19 -4.24 2.67
CA GLU A 57 0.20 -4.44 1.28
C GLU A 57 1.72 -4.31 1.19
N THR A 58 2.39 -5.25 0.52
CA THR A 58 3.81 -5.17 0.20
C THR A 58 3.93 -5.35 -1.30
N LEU A 59 4.35 -4.31 -1.97
CA LEU A 59 4.51 -4.25 -3.41
C LEU A 59 5.98 -4.14 -3.75
N GLY A 60 6.39 -4.68 -4.89
CA GLY A 60 7.78 -4.58 -5.35
C GLY A 60 7.85 -4.51 -6.85
N MET A 61 8.87 -3.80 -7.32
CA MET A 61 9.20 -3.70 -8.73
C MET A 61 10.72 -3.74 -8.89
N SER A 62 11.17 -4.31 -9.98
CA SER A 62 12.54 -4.25 -10.44
C SER A 62 12.57 -4.15 -11.96
N SER A 63 13.71 -3.80 -12.54
CA SER A 63 13.88 -3.95 -13.98
C SER A 63 13.88 -5.43 -14.36
N SER A 64 13.33 -5.76 -15.52
CA SER A 64 13.50 -7.07 -16.13
C SER A 64 14.92 -7.28 -16.70
N THR A 65 15.71 -6.20 -16.81
CA THR A 65 17.12 -6.22 -17.20
C THR A 65 18.00 -6.06 -15.97
N SER A 66 18.84 -7.04 -15.68
CA SER A 66 19.73 -7.02 -14.52
C SER A 66 20.65 -5.79 -14.52
N GLY A 67 20.80 -5.17 -13.35
CA GLY A 67 21.64 -3.99 -13.14
C GLY A 67 21.01 -2.65 -13.55
N ASN A 68 19.79 -2.67 -14.06
CA ASN A 68 19.04 -1.47 -14.40
C ASN A 68 17.96 -1.17 -13.36
N VAL A 69 17.51 0.07 -13.31
CA VAL A 69 16.28 0.44 -12.57
C VAL A 69 15.03 0.08 -13.38
N GLY A 70 13.92 -0.15 -12.69
CA GLY A 70 12.63 -0.35 -13.35
C GLY A 70 12.12 0.94 -14.01
N ALA A 71 11.29 0.80 -15.03
CA ALA A 71 10.62 1.94 -15.63
C ALA A 71 9.58 2.54 -14.67
N PRO A 72 9.44 3.87 -14.58
CA PRO A 72 8.51 4.53 -13.68
C PRO A 72 7.06 4.06 -13.85
N LEU A 73 6.35 3.95 -12.73
CA LEU A 73 4.92 3.63 -12.71
C LEU A 73 4.09 4.86 -13.04
N THR A 74 2.94 4.63 -13.66
CA THR A 74 1.88 5.61 -13.90
C THR A 74 0.63 5.33 -13.11
N ASP A 75 0.40 4.06 -12.74
CA ASP A 75 -0.78 3.65 -11.97
C ASP A 75 -0.52 2.33 -11.23
N ILE A 76 -1.05 2.23 -10.01
CA ILE A 76 -1.13 0.99 -9.24
C ILE A 76 -2.59 0.77 -8.87
N LYS A 77 -3.16 -0.34 -9.31
CA LYS A 77 -4.51 -0.74 -8.94
C LYS A 77 -4.49 -2.05 -8.17
N THR A 78 -5.05 -2.04 -6.96
CA THR A 78 -5.17 -3.24 -6.15
C THR A 78 -6.62 -3.70 -6.02
N THR A 79 -6.83 -4.99 -5.86
CA THR A 79 -8.14 -5.59 -5.61
C THR A 79 -7.98 -6.70 -4.59
N THR A 80 -8.71 -6.62 -3.46
CA THR A 80 -8.61 -7.60 -2.36
C THR A 80 -9.99 -8.12 -1.97
N TYR A 81 -10.18 -9.43 -2.07
CA TYR A 81 -11.45 -10.09 -1.75
C TYR A 81 -11.76 -10.08 -0.25
N GLY A 82 -13.04 -9.89 0.07
CA GLY A 82 -13.56 -9.98 1.45
C GLY A 82 -13.08 -8.87 2.38
N VAL A 83 -12.60 -7.76 1.81
CA VAL A 83 -12.22 -6.53 2.51
C VAL A 83 -13.02 -5.37 1.94
N LYS A 84 -13.38 -4.41 2.77
CA LYS A 84 -14.14 -3.21 2.40
C LYS A 84 -13.70 -1.99 3.20
N ALA A 85 -13.98 -0.79 2.67
CA ALA A 85 -13.76 0.50 3.32
C ALA A 85 -15.05 1.37 3.28
N PRO A 86 -16.18 0.90 3.83
CA PRO A 86 -17.49 1.55 3.63
C PRO A 86 -17.64 2.84 4.42
N ASN A 87 -16.81 3.06 5.43
CA ASN A 87 -17.03 4.08 6.46
C ASN A 87 -16.21 5.35 6.26
N GLY A 88 -15.57 5.57 5.10
CA GLY A 88 -14.72 6.74 4.84
C GLY A 88 -15.40 8.09 5.15
N ALA A 89 -16.71 8.22 4.90
CA ALA A 89 -17.45 9.42 5.24
C ALA A 89 -17.59 9.71 6.75
N MET A 90 -17.36 8.70 7.61
CA MET A 90 -17.43 8.84 9.07
C MET A 90 -16.14 9.38 9.68
N PHE A 91 -15.03 9.30 8.95
CA PHE A 91 -13.70 9.70 9.42
C PHE A 91 -13.41 11.18 9.10
N PRO A 92 -12.58 11.84 9.92
CA PRO A 92 -12.00 13.13 9.52
C PRO A 92 -11.30 13.00 8.18
N LYS A 93 -11.31 14.05 7.39
CA LYS A 93 -10.65 14.08 6.08
C LYS A 93 -9.44 15.00 6.09
N CYS A 94 -8.41 14.63 5.35
CA CYS A 94 -7.29 15.48 4.98
C CYS A 94 -7.12 15.41 3.46
N THR A 95 -7.36 16.51 2.79
CA THR A 95 -7.32 16.60 1.33
C THR A 95 -5.95 17.03 0.82
N THR A 96 -5.67 16.76 -0.44
CA THR A 96 -4.46 17.26 -1.11
C THR A 96 -4.31 18.78 -0.95
N ALA A 97 -5.40 19.53 -1.15
CA ALA A 97 -5.40 20.99 -0.99
C ALA A 97 -5.00 21.46 0.42
N GLN A 98 -5.44 20.75 1.48
CA GLN A 98 -5.05 21.09 2.85
C GLN A 98 -3.55 20.90 3.08
N ILE A 99 -2.97 19.78 2.61
CA ILE A 99 -1.54 19.51 2.74
C ILE A 99 -0.73 20.48 1.89
N SER A 100 -1.12 20.70 0.62
CA SER A 100 -0.43 21.64 -0.28
C SER A 100 -0.44 23.09 0.22
N ALA A 101 -1.51 23.53 0.88
CA ALA A 101 -1.57 24.87 1.48
C ALA A 101 -0.55 25.08 2.62
N ASN A 102 0.03 23.99 3.15
CA ASN A 102 1.03 24.02 4.22
C ASN A 102 2.46 23.72 3.73
N ASN A 103 2.71 23.84 2.43
CA ASN A 103 3.98 23.46 1.78
C ASN A 103 5.23 24.26 2.23
N GLY A 104 5.06 25.42 2.85
CA GLY A 104 6.16 26.18 3.44
C GLY A 104 6.72 25.61 4.75
N ASN A 105 6.10 24.56 5.30
CA ASN A 105 6.49 23.94 6.56
C ASN A 105 7.27 22.65 6.32
N ASN A 106 8.51 22.77 5.87
CA ASN A 106 9.36 21.65 5.47
C ASN A 106 9.36 20.50 6.48
N GLY A 107 9.11 19.28 5.97
CA GLY A 107 9.01 18.05 6.76
C GLY A 107 7.74 17.94 7.61
N LYS A 108 6.78 18.87 7.47
CA LYS A 108 5.56 18.92 8.27
C LYS A 108 4.33 19.39 7.49
N TRP A 109 4.31 19.25 6.18
CA TRP A 109 3.15 19.66 5.37
C TRP A 109 1.85 18.99 5.86
N ASN A 110 1.94 17.74 6.26
CA ASN A 110 0.83 16.94 6.74
C ASN A 110 0.42 17.24 8.21
N ALA A 111 1.12 18.15 8.91
CA ALA A 111 0.75 18.53 10.28
C ALA A 111 -0.63 19.20 10.40
N VAL A 112 -1.17 19.72 9.28
CA VAL A 112 -2.53 20.28 9.19
C VAL A 112 -3.63 19.21 9.20
N CYS A 113 -3.27 17.93 9.00
CA CYS A 113 -4.23 16.85 8.91
C CYS A 113 -4.91 16.60 10.26
N PRO A 114 -6.24 16.57 10.34
CA PRO A 114 -6.95 16.29 11.58
C PRO A 114 -6.57 14.93 12.14
N LYS A 115 -6.47 14.84 13.46
CA LYS A 115 -6.28 13.56 14.15
C LYS A 115 -7.37 12.57 13.73
N GLY A 116 -6.97 11.36 13.36
CA GLY A 116 -7.85 10.29 12.90
C GLY A 116 -8.15 10.31 11.40
N SER A 117 -7.60 11.27 10.63
CA SER A 117 -7.65 11.21 9.17
C SER A 117 -6.59 10.28 8.57
N LEU A 118 -5.48 10.01 9.26
CA LEU A 118 -4.47 9.03 8.84
C LEU A 118 -5.06 7.62 8.92
N VAL A 119 -5.20 6.95 7.79
CA VAL A 119 -5.83 5.62 7.67
C VAL A 119 -4.82 4.53 7.35
N ALA A 120 -3.71 4.88 6.69
CA ALA A 120 -2.58 3.98 6.48
C ALA A 120 -1.26 4.75 6.54
N SER A 121 -0.20 4.00 6.84
CA SER A 121 1.17 4.50 6.79
C SER A 121 2.13 3.38 6.40
N GLY A 122 3.28 3.77 5.89
CA GLY A 122 4.26 2.82 5.41
C GLY A 122 5.56 3.48 4.99
N SER A 123 6.29 2.77 4.16
CA SER A 123 7.55 3.23 3.58
C SER A 123 7.66 2.80 2.12
N VAL A 124 8.39 3.58 1.36
CA VAL A 124 8.74 3.29 -0.02
C VAL A 124 10.26 3.38 -0.15
N THR A 125 10.85 2.40 -0.82
CA THR A 125 12.20 2.49 -1.37
C THR A 125 12.07 2.69 -2.87
N ALA A 126 12.75 3.68 -3.39
CA ALA A 126 12.79 3.99 -4.81
C ALA A 126 14.23 4.20 -5.27
N ALA A 127 14.49 4.00 -6.55
CA ALA A 127 15.71 4.39 -7.20
C ALA A 127 15.48 5.64 -8.05
N LEU A 128 16.27 6.67 -7.84
CA LEU A 128 16.23 7.90 -8.65
C LEU A 128 17.30 7.82 -9.73
N THR A 129 16.92 8.17 -10.96
CA THR A 129 17.84 8.13 -12.10
C THR A 129 17.60 9.30 -13.06
N SER A 130 18.66 9.71 -13.76
CA SER A 130 18.52 10.71 -14.82
C SER A 130 17.83 10.13 -16.04
N PRO A 131 16.94 10.87 -16.73
CA PRO A 131 16.39 10.47 -18.02
C PRO A 131 17.46 10.14 -19.06
N SER A 132 18.60 10.83 -19.01
CA SER A 132 19.71 10.60 -19.92
C SER A 132 20.42 9.25 -19.73
N SER A 133 20.27 8.60 -18.57
CA SER A 133 20.81 7.27 -18.31
C SER A 133 20.04 6.15 -19.03
N ASN A 134 18.87 6.44 -19.58
CA ASN A 134 17.96 5.46 -20.17
C ASN A 134 17.65 4.27 -19.23
N LEU A 135 17.46 4.56 -17.94
CA LEU A 135 17.23 3.58 -16.87
C LEU A 135 18.43 2.62 -16.65
N ALA A 136 19.59 2.88 -17.24
CA ALA A 136 20.78 2.07 -17.02
C ALA A 136 21.39 2.34 -15.63
N GLY A 137 21.89 1.29 -15.03
CA GLY A 137 22.50 1.32 -13.70
C GLY A 137 21.49 1.27 -12.54
N PRO A 138 21.99 1.19 -11.29
CA PRO A 138 21.16 0.95 -10.11
C PRO A 138 20.36 2.16 -9.63
N GLY A 139 20.62 3.37 -10.19
CA GLY A 139 20.04 4.61 -9.67
C GLY A 139 20.57 5.01 -8.29
N ALA A 140 20.19 6.19 -7.83
CA ALA A 140 20.46 6.64 -6.46
C ALA A 140 19.32 6.21 -5.53
N PRO A 141 19.61 5.59 -4.36
CA PRO A 141 18.58 5.13 -3.45
C PRO A 141 17.81 6.31 -2.83
N CYS A 142 16.50 6.14 -2.69
CA CYS A 142 15.62 7.09 -2.02
C CYS A 142 14.67 6.35 -1.08
N GLN A 143 14.61 6.77 0.18
CA GLN A 143 13.72 6.21 1.18
C GLN A 143 12.67 7.24 1.57
N LEU A 144 11.41 6.86 1.44
CA LEU A 144 10.27 7.74 1.65
C LEU A 144 9.37 7.18 2.77
N GLY A 145 8.90 8.05 3.64
CA GLY A 145 7.79 7.74 4.52
C GLY A 145 6.48 7.93 3.75
N LEU A 146 5.63 6.92 3.71
CA LEU A 146 4.33 6.98 3.04
C LEU A 146 3.21 7.19 4.04
N HIS A 147 2.41 8.22 3.84
CA HIS A 147 1.23 8.53 4.63
C HIS A 147 -0.01 8.54 3.73
N VAL A 148 -1.05 7.84 4.15
CA VAL A 148 -2.33 7.79 3.43
C VAL A 148 -3.43 8.29 4.34
N TYR A 149 -4.07 9.37 3.93
CA TYR A 149 -5.18 10.00 4.65
C TYR A 149 -6.50 9.69 3.98
N ASN A 150 -7.55 9.65 4.79
CA ASN A 150 -8.90 9.70 4.27
C ASN A 150 -9.14 11.03 3.56
N GLY A 151 -9.27 11.03 2.25
CA GLY A 151 -9.54 12.21 1.42
C GLY A 151 -11.03 12.59 1.35
N GLY A 152 -11.89 11.77 1.96
CA GLY A 152 -13.34 11.84 1.89
C GLY A 152 -13.93 10.55 1.32
N ALA A 153 -15.22 10.54 1.03
CA ALA A 153 -15.89 9.36 0.49
C ALA A 153 -15.26 8.91 -0.84
N GLY A 154 -14.75 7.67 -0.87
CA GLY A 154 -14.14 7.09 -2.05
C GLY A 154 -12.77 7.67 -2.44
N LYS A 155 -12.16 8.51 -1.60
CA LYS A 155 -10.89 9.19 -1.89
C LYS A 155 -9.85 8.90 -0.82
N LEU A 156 -8.61 8.72 -1.28
CA LEU A 156 -7.41 8.66 -0.47
C LEU A 156 -6.49 9.82 -0.84
N THR A 157 -5.82 10.40 0.14
CA THR A 157 -4.76 11.39 -0.09
C THR A 157 -3.44 10.76 0.28
N PHE A 158 -2.57 10.60 -0.68
CA PHE A 158 -1.22 10.08 -0.52
C PHE A 158 -0.26 11.24 -0.31
N PHE A 159 0.75 11.00 0.52
CA PHE A 159 1.77 11.98 0.81
C PHE A 159 3.08 11.30 1.20
N PHE A 160 4.17 11.70 0.55
CA PHE A 160 5.51 11.26 0.91
C PHE A 160 6.20 12.29 1.79
N THR A 161 6.82 11.78 2.85
CA THR A 161 7.79 12.55 3.64
C THR A 161 9.19 12.04 3.35
N THR A 162 10.13 12.95 3.16
CA THR A 162 11.52 12.60 2.95
C THR A 162 12.44 13.76 3.41
N SER A 163 13.74 13.48 3.42
CA SER A 163 14.79 14.47 3.64
C SER A 163 15.90 14.28 2.60
N PRO A 164 16.70 15.28 2.32
CA PRO A 164 17.82 15.14 1.39
C PRO A 164 18.75 13.96 1.69
N ALA A 165 19.00 13.68 2.96
CA ALA A 165 19.84 12.57 3.40
C ALA A 165 19.25 11.19 3.06
N GLN A 166 17.93 11.08 2.91
CA GLN A 166 17.24 9.83 2.58
C GLN A 166 17.21 9.52 1.07
N CYS A 167 17.52 10.54 0.25
CA CYS A 167 17.51 10.45 -1.21
C CYS A 167 18.82 10.96 -1.82
N ASP A 168 19.94 10.70 -1.16
CA ASP A 168 21.31 11.02 -1.62
C ASP A 168 21.51 12.49 -2.05
N GLY A 169 20.82 13.41 -1.38
CA GLY A 169 20.84 14.85 -1.69
C GLY A 169 20.04 15.26 -2.92
N LEU A 170 19.39 14.33 -3.62
CA LEU A 170 18.68 14.59 -4.89
C LEU A 170 17.29 15.19 -4.73
N THR A 171 16.74 15.24 -3.52
CA THR A 171 15.42 15.85 -3.26
C THR A 171 15.54 16.98 -2.27
N THR A 172 14.64 17.96 -2.36
CA THR A 172 14.61 19.13 -1.47
C THR A 172 13.67 18.95 -0.27
N GLY A 173 12.94 17.86 -0.18
CA GLY A 173 11.96 17.60 0.88
C GLY A 173 10.75 16.79 0.43
N ASP A 174 9.64 17.01 1.12
CA ASP A 174 8.39 16.28 0.89
C ASP A 174 7.87 16.45 -0.56
N ALA A 175 7.30 15.40 -1.12
CA ALA A 175 6.62 15.46 -2.41
C ALA A 175 5.22 16.07 -2.29
N ALA A 176 4.69 16.65 -3.37
CA ALA A 176 3.32 17.15 -3.39
C ALA A 176 2.32 16.01 -3.13
N PRO A 177 1.25 16.25 -2.34
CA PRO A 177 0.24 15.23 -2.09
C PRO A 177 -0.59 14.98 -3.35
N TRP A 178 -0.99 13.72 -3.56
CA TRP A 178 -1.86 13.35 -4.67
C TRP A 178 -3.05 12.52 -4.23
N GLN A 179 -4.01 12.35 -5.11
CA GLN A 179 -5.26 11.68 -4.83
C GLN A 179 -5.30 10.30 -5.50
N GLY A 180 -5.54 9.27 -4.70
CA GLY A 180 -6.04 7.99 -5.17
C GLY A 180 -7.51 7.80 -4.86
N THR A 181 -8.06 6.66 -5.26
CA THR A 181 -9.44 6.26 -5.00
C THR A 181 -9.51 4.95 -4.25
N VAL A 182 -10.56 4.81 -3.44
CA VAL A 182 -10.94 3.57 -2.80
C VAL A 182 -12.42 3.32 -3.07
N SER A 183 -12.75 2.15 -3.56
CA SER A 183 -14.10 1.76 -3.92
C SER A 183 -14.37 0.29 -3.59
N GLU A 184 -15.62 -0.10 -3.72
CA GLU A 184 -16.05 -1.47 -3.54
C GLU A 184 -16.61 -2.02 -4.86
N SER A 185 -16.17 -3.20 -5.24
CA SER A 185 -16.69 -3.93 -6.40
C SER A 185 -17.11 -5.34 -5.95
N GLY A 186 -18.41 -5.54 -5.76
CA GLY A 186 -18.97 -6.75 -5.20
C GLY A 186 -18.44 -7.01 -3.78
N LYS A 187 -17.63 -8.06 -3.62
CA LYS A 187 -16.98 -8.40 -2.34
C LYS A 187 -15.54 -7.91 -2.22
N ASN A 188 -15.08 -7.12 -3.17
CA ASN A 188 -13.69 -6.66 -3.22
C ASN A 188 -13.57 -5.21 -2.78
N LEU A 189 -12.50 -4.91 -2.05
CA LEU A 189 -11.93 -3.58 -1.95
C LEU A 189 -11.09 -3.34 -3.22
N VAL A 190 -11.26 -2.19 -3.84
CA VAL A 190 -10.46 -1.75 -4.98
C VAL A 190 -9.81 -0.43 -4.61
N THR A 191 -8.49 -0.34 -4.68
CA THR A 191 -7.76 0.92 -4.64
C THR A 191 -7.17 1.20 -6.01
N ASN A 192 -7.12 2.48 -6.39
CA ASN A 192 -6.44 2.93 -7.60
C ASN A 192 -5.63 4.16 -7.27
N VAL A 193 -4.35 4.07 -7.54
CA VAL A 193 -3.35 5.08 -7.18
C VAL A 193 -2.64 5.51 -8.45
N PRO A 194 -3.10 6.59 -9.12
CA PRO A 194 -2.36 7.18 -10.20
C PRO A 194 -1.08 7.81 -9.65
N GLU A 195 0.06 7.48 -10.24
CA GLU A 195 1.35 8.04 -9.86
C GLU A 195 1.58 9.36 -10.62
N PRO A 196 1.63 10.51 -9.92
CA PRO A 196 1.81 11.79 -10.61
C PRO A 196 3.24 11.97 -11.13
N ALA A 197 3.40 12.86 -12.09
CA ALA A 197 4.68 13.10 -12.75
C ALA A 197 5.80 13.51 -11.79
N ASP A 198 5.49 14.30 -10.76
CA ASP A 198 6.43 14.75 -9.73
C ASP A 198 6.88 13.63 -8.77
N VAL A 199 6.29 12.45 -8.84
CA VAL A 199 6.73 11.24 -8.14
C VAL A 199 7.47 10.30 -9.09
N SER A 200 7.02 10.15 -10.32
CA SER A 200 7.50 9.15 -11.28
C SER A 200 8.45 9.70 -12.36
N TYR A 201 8.08 10.75 -13.08
CA TYR A 201 8.87 11.25 -14.22
C TYR A 201 9.66 12.52 -13.95
N ASN A 202 9.29 13.25 -12.95
CA ASN A 202 9.92 14.49 -12.54
C ASN A 202 10.08 14.50 -11.03
N ALA A 203 10.55 13.39 -10.49
CA ALA A 203 10.65 13.16 -9.06
C ALA A 203 11.35 14.34 -8.37
N GLY A 204 10.68 14.88 -7.36
CA GLY A 204 11.14 16.05 -6.63
C GLY A 204 11.16 17.35 -7.45
N ASN A 205 10.51 17.40 -8.60
CA ASN A 205 10.54 18.54 -9.55
C ASN A 205 11.95 18.89 -10.07
N VAL A 206 12.86 17.93 -10.10
CA VAL A 206 14.25 18.11 -10.58
C VAL A 206 14.56 17.34 -11.85
N GLY A 207 13.53 16.81 -12.52
CA GLY A 207 13.67 16.11 -13.80
C GLY A 207 14.25 14.69 -13.68
N LEU A 208 14.20 14.08 -12.50
CA LEU A 208 14.62 12.70 -12.29
C LEU A 208 13.46 11.73 -12.50
N PHE A 209 13.78 10.49 -12.83
CA PHE A 209 12.83 9.38 -12.80
C PHE A 209 12.85 8.72 -11.42
N GLY A 210 11.69 8.52 -10.83
CA GLY A 210 11.47 7.76 -9.61
C GLY A 210 10.98 6.35 -9.95
N SER A 211 11.80 5.34 -9.72
CA SER A 211 11.42 3.95 -9.92
C SER A 211 11.14 3.31 -8.57
N LEU A 212 9.92 2.85 -8.37
CA LEU A 212 9.56 2.07 -7.19
C LEU A 212 10.43 0.80 -7.12
N GLU A 213 11.02 0.52 -5.96
CA GLU A 213 11.65 -0.77 -5.69
C GLU A 213 10.79 -1.61 -4.74
N THR A 214 10.42 -1.02 -3.61
CA THR A 214 9.53 -1.66 -2.64
C THR A 214 8.60 -0.65 -2.01
N GLU A 215 7.37 -1.05 -1.75
CA GLU A 215 6.41 -0.34 -0.93
C GLU A 215 5.87 -1.29 0.13
N THR A 216 5.79 -0.81 1.36
CA THR A 216 5.01 -1.46 2.41
C THR A 216 4.01 -0.45 2.95
N LEU A 217 2.73 -0.73 2.78
CA LEU A 217 1.62 0.09 3.26
C LEU A 217 0.74 -0.69 4.21
N LYS A 218 0.48 -0.13 5.39
CA LYS A 218 -0.36 -0.74 6.41
C LYS A 218 -1.55 0.16 6.72
N PHE A 219 -2.74 -0.27 6.32
CA PHE A 219 -4.00 0.22 6.87
C PHE A 219 -4.17 -0.34 8.27
N SER A 220 -4.05 0.52 9.26
CA SER A 220 -4.21 0.15 10.65
C SER A 220 -5.67 -0.14 10.97
N LYS A 221 -5.93 -0.84 12.07
CA LYS A 221 -7.28 -1.09 12.57
C LYS A 221 -7.88 0.18 13.17
N THR A 222 -7.96 1.23 12.34
CA THR A 222 -8.46 2.55 12.74
C THR A 222 -9.99 2.53 12.85
N THR A 223 -10.52 3.12 13.92
CA THR A 223 -11.96 3.19 14.17
C THR A 223 -12.38 4.58 14.57
N VAL A 224 -13.62 4.94 14.28
CA VAL A 224 -14.27 6.16 14.77
C VAL A 224 -15.55 5.81 15.50
N LYS A 225 -15.82 6.50 16.61
CA LYS A 225 -17.04 6.33 17.40
C LYS A 225 -18.03 7.44 17.06
N LYS A 226 -19.24 7.07 16.71
CA LYS A 226 -20.38 7.99 16.51
C LYS A 226 -21.56 7.53 17.37
N GLY A 227 -21.87 8.26 18.41
CA GLY A 227 -22.81 7.82 19.43
C GLY A 227 -22.33 6.52 20.10
N LYS A 228 -23.19 5.50 20.11
CA LYS A 228 -22.88 4.17 20.69
C LYS A 228 -22.19 3.21 19.70
N LYS A 229 -22.08 3.58 18.40
CA LYS A 229 -21.53 2.71 17.36
C LYS A 229 -20.08 3.04 17.07
N VAL A 230 -19.30 1.98 16.78
CA VAL A 230 -17.90 2.04 16.36
C VAL A 230 -17.82 1.60 14.91
N TYR A 231 -17.19 2.41 14.09
CA TYR A 231 -17.05 2.23 12.64
C TYR A 231 -15.56 2.03 12.32
N PRO A 232 -15.14 0.87 11.82
CA PRO A 232 -13.76 0.68 11.33
C PRO A 232 -13.59 1.34 9.96
N TYR A 233 -12.36 1.76 9.66
CA TYR A 233 -12.02 2.25 8.31
C TYR A 233 -11.98 1.08 7.32
N ILE A 234 -11.24 0.02 7.69
CA ILE A 234 -11.18 -1.24 6.93
C ILE A 234 -11.91 -2.33 7.71
N GLU A 235 -12.77 -3.06 7.04
CA GLU A 235 -13.48 -4.19 7.59
C GLU A 235 -13.40 -5.43 6.69
N SER A 236 -13.40 -6.60 7.34
CA SER A 236 -13.48 -7.89 6.68
C SER A 236 -14.94 -8.36 6.62
N THR A 237 -15.36 -8.80 5.45
CA THR A 237 -16.68 -9.39 5.18
C THR A 237 -16.63 -10.89 4.91
N GLY A 238 -15.47 -11.52 5.16
CA GLY A 238 -15.29 -12.95 5.04
C GLY A 238 -14.20 -13.36 4.05
N CYS A 239 -14.09 -14.64 3.84
CA CYS A 239 -13.11 -15.29 2.97
C CYS A 239 -13.77 -16.21 1.97
N THR A 240 -13.03 -16.62 0.96
CA THR A 240 -13.40 -17.70 0.07
C THR A 240 -12.39 -18.84 0.21
N LYS A 241 -12.86 -20.08 0.49
CA LYS A 241 -11.98 -21.25 0.70
C LYS A 241 -10.81 -20.98 1.67
N LYS A 242 -11.08 -20.28 2.78
CA LYS A 242 -10.10 -19.89 3.81
C LYS A 242 -8.98 -18.94 3.32
N SER A 243 -9.18 -18.26 2.22
CA SER A 243 -8.22 -17.30 1.66
C SER A 243 -8.93 -16.06 1.13
N ARG A 244 -8.14 -15.03 0.82
CA ARG A 244 -8.58 -13.80 0.17
C ARG A 244 -7.75 -13.60 -1.09
N PRO A 245 -8.28 -13.97 -2.26
CA PRO A 245 -7.62 -13.63 -3.52
C PRO A 245 -7.37 -12.14 -3.62
N PHE A 246 -6.20 -11.77 -4.11
CA PHE A 246 -5.88 -10.39 -4.46
C PHE A 246 -5.29 -10.31 -5.87
N THR A 247 -5.36 -9.11 -6.43
CA THR A 247 -4.75 -8.76 -7.70
C THR A 247 -4.11 -7.40 -7.56
N VAL A 248 -2.90 -7.23 -8.08
CA VAL A 248 -2.23 -5.93 -8.27
C VAL A 248 -1.97 -5.75 -9.75
N THR A 249 -2.46 -4.68 -10.33
CA THR A 249 -2.15 -4.29 -11.70
C THR A 249 -1.26 -3.06 -11.64
N TYR A 250 -0.09 -3.17 -12.22
CA TYR A 250 0.89 -2.10 -12.39
C TYR A 250 0.83 -1.61 -13.82
N THR A 251 0.81 -0.32 -13.99
CA THR A 251 0.99 0.33 -15.29
C THR A 251 2.26 1.14 -15.23
N ALA A 252 3.17 0.91 -16.19
CA ALA A 252 4.45 1.58 -16.27
C ALA A 252 4.68 2.13 -17.68
N THR A 253 5.54 3.12 -17.81
CA THR A 253 6.00 3.55 -19.12
C THR A 253 6.88 2.49 -19.76
N GLN A 254 6.90 2.45 -21.07
CA GLN A 254 7.85 1.61 -21.81
C GLN A 254 9.19 2.30 -22.09
N SER A 255 9.26 3.60 -21.89
CA SER A 255 10.43 4.39 -22.22
C SER A 255 10.70 5.49 -21.20
N ASN A 256 11.97 5.89 -21.14
CA ASN A 256 12.44 7.05 -20.42
C ASN A 256 11.94 8.41 -20.97
N THR A 257 11.16 8.43 -22.04
CA THR A 257 10.69 9.65 -22.69
C THR A 257 9.28 10.06 -22.29
N GLY A 258 8.64 9.31 -21.35
CA GLY A 258 7.25 9.58 -20.97
C GLY A 258 6.25 9.33 -22.11
N SER A 259 6.66 8.66 -23.18
CA SER A 259 5.81 8.34 -24.32
C SER A 259 4.77 7.29 -23.95
N PRO A 260 3.54 7.36 -24.46
CA PRO A 260 2.35 6.71 -23.94
C PRO A 260 2.22 5.20 -24.16
N THR A 261 3.27 4.49 -24.55
CA THR A 261 3.24 3.03 -24.60
C THR A 261 3.40 2.49 -23.18
N GLU A 262 2.30 2.07 -22.57
CA GLU A 262 2.26 1.54 -21.23
C GLU A 262 2.48 0.02 -21.24
N ALA A 263 3.35 -0.44 -20.34
CA ALA A 263 3.49 -1.86 -20.02
C ALA A 263 2.61 -2.18 -18.82
N ILE A 264 1.78 -3.22 -18.93
CA ILE A 264 0.89 -3.64 -17.87
C ILE A 264 1.36 -4.98 -17.29
N GLY A 265 1.63 -5.01 -16.00
CA GLY A 265 1.92 -6.23 -15.24
C GLY A 265 0.82 -6.53 -14.24
N THR A 266 0.31 -7.76 -14.21
CA THR A 266 -0.73 -8.17 -13.27
C THR A 266 -0.26 -9.31 -12.38
N VAL A 267 -0.07 -9.01 -11.11
CA VAL A 267 0.26 -9.98 -10.05
C VAL A 267 -1.01 -10.51 -9.42
N LYS A 268 -1.09 -11.83 -9.23
CA LYS A 268 -2.19 -12.49 -8.51
C LYS A 268 -1.64 -13.31 -7.36
N GLY A 269 -2.35 -13.30 -6.23
CA GLY A 269 -1.96 -14.06 -5.06
C GLY A 269 -3.14 -14.28 -4.11
N THR A 270 -2.85 -14.80 -2.92
CA THR A 270 -3.84 -15.01 -1.87
C THR A 270 -3.31 -14.54 -0.53
N ALA A 271 -4.10 -13.75 0.18
CA ALA A 271 -3.87 -13.46 1.59
C ALA A 271 -4.55 -14.51 2.48
N GLY A 272 -4.02 -14.68 3.68
CA GLY A 272 -4.65 -15.54 4.69
C GLY A 272 -6.01 -15.00 5.17
N CYS A 273 -6.76 -15.89 5.79
CA CYS A 273 -8.05 -15.57 6.42
C CYS A 273 -7.99 -15.62 7.95
#